data_bd0f88ab576d7b3ed8cce02b381c7018
#
_entry.id   bd0f88ab576d7b3ed8cce02b381c7018
#
_cell.length_a   1.000
_cell.length_b   1.000
_cell.length_c   1.000
_cell.angle_alpha   90.00
_cell.angle_beta   90.00
_cell.angle_gamma   90.00
#
_symmetry.space_group_name_H-M   'P 1'
#
loop_
_entity.id
_entity.type
_entity.pdbx_description
1 polymer ?
#
loop_
_entity_poly.entity_id
_entity_poly.type
_entity_poly.pdbx_seq_one_letter_code
_entity_poly.pdbx_strand_id
1 'polypeptide(L)'
;MKRIFISSVQREFAAERAALADYLRTDPLLRRFFEPFLFEELPAKDQQTSTAYLSQVASCDIYLGLFGDSYGFEDSQGVSPTEHEFNCATELRKARLVYVKGESDHDKQPKMQALIKRASNEVIRRRFTDSANLHPAVYASLVDYLQAHELLRFTPFDASACQGATQEDLSVEKIRSFLRTARMARNFPLAEDAAPDTVLTQLRLLRNDAPTHAAVLLFGKEPQRFIYNSEVKCAHFHGTQRQKPIPFYQVYKGTLFELVDQAVNFVLSKINLAVGTRALSAQAPTAYEIPPEVVSEAIVNAIAHRDYTSTASVQVMLFADRLEVWNPGGLPPNLSLQSLRQPHGSYPANPLIAEPLYLAKYIERMGTGTGDMIERCTAHGLQEPTFALTDGFVTTIWRKPGLALEHVGGEIQQVTEQVTEQVRLLLKVAVGEKTRAELMAAVGLKSRVNFSRNYLEPALAAGLIEMTLPNSPNSPTQKYRLTDKSVLPVQRSKQ
;
A
#
# COMPACT_ATOMS: atom_id res chain seq x y z
N MET A 1 -1.70 -23.55 2.13
CA MET A 1 -1.80 -24.31 0.86
C MET A 1 -2.98 -25.29 0.97
N LYS A 2 -3.67 -25.57 -0.12
CA LYS A 2 -4.77 -26.53 -0.18
C LYS A 2 -4.21 -27.93 -0.46
N ARG A 3 -4.60 -28.92 0.34
CA ARG A 3 -4.08 -30.27 0.23
C ARG A 3 -4.92 -31.10 -0.72
N ILE A 4 -4.29 -31.74 -1.73
CA ILE A 4 -4.93 -32.61 -2.72
C ILE A 4 -4.59 -34.06 -2.38
N PHE A 5 -5.59 -34.86 -2.07
CA PHE A 5 -5.43 -36.31 -1.94
C PHE A 5 -5.63 -36.99 -3.31
N ILE A 6 -4.60 -37.68 -3.82
CA ILE A 6 -4.64 -38.39 -5.10
C ILE A 6 -5.01 -39.86 -4.85
N SER A 7 -6.23 -40.22 -5.22
CA SER A 7 -6.83 -41.54 -5.06
C SER A 7 -6.83 -42.32 -6.36
N SER A 8 -6.41 -43.56 -6.35
CA SER A 8 -6.52 -44.49 -7.50
C SER A 8 -6.15 -45.92 -7.10
N VAL A 9 -6.35 -46.87 -7.99
CA VAL A 9 -5.74 -48.19 -7.87
C VAL A 9 -4.23 -48.08 -8.09
N GLN A 10 -3.45 -48.19 -7.01
CA GLN A 10 -2.05 -47.84 -6.95
C GLN A 10 -1.18 -48.57 -8.00
N ARG A 11 -1.40 -49.85 -8.21
CA ARG A 11 -0.64 -50.64 -9.20
C ARG A 11 -0.89 -50.20 -10.64
N GLU A 12 -2.10 -49.75 -10.95
CA GLU A 12 -2.50 -49.34 -12.28
C GLU A 12 -1.99 -47.94 -12.62
N PHE A 13 -1.92 -47.03 -11.62
CA PHE A 13 -1.65 -45.64 -11.82
C PHE A 13 -0.32 -45.15 -11.19
N ALA A 14 0.63 -46.05 -10.91
CA ALA A 14 1.87 -45.67 -10.23
C ALA A 14 2.63 -44.57 -10.97
N ALA A 15 2.73 -44.62 -12.29
CA ALA A 15 3.41 -43.67 -13.12
C ALA A 15 2.66 -42.31 -13.20
N GLU A 16 1.34 -42.36 -13.44
CA GLU A 16 0.48 -41.17 -13.55
C GLU A 16 0.40 -40.43 -12.22
N ARG A 17 0.35 -41.13 -11.09
CA ARG A 17 0.34 -40.55 -9.73
C ARG A 17 1.62 -39.78 -9.46
N ALA A 18 2.77 -40.43 -9.71
CA ALA A 18 4.08 -39.78 -9.52
C ALA A 18 4.26 -38.57 -10.43
N ALA A 19 3.94 -38.71 -11.74
CA ALA A 19 4.03 -37.62 -12.70
C ALA A 19 3.09 -36.46 -12.35
N LEU A 20 1.86 -36.74 -11.91
CA LEU A 20 0.90 -35.71 -11.51
C LEU A 20 1.35 -34.99 -10.23
N ALA A 21 1.86 -35.70 -9.23
CA ALA A 21 2.38 -35.10 -8.01
C ALA A 21 3.59 -34.20 -8.30
N ASP A 22 4.52 -34.65 -9.15
CA ASP A 22 5.66 -33.86 -9.59
C ASP A 22 5.22 -32.61 -10.38
N TYR A 23 4.26 -32.77 -11.30
CA TYR A 23 3.68 -31.65 -12.03
C TYR A 23 3.09 -30.60 -11.09
N LEU A 24 2.30 -30.99 -10.08
CA LEU A 24 1.70 -30.07 -9.12
C LEU A 24 2.76 -29.35 -8.25
N ARG A 25 3.88 -30.04 -7.94
CA ARG A 25 5.00 -29.49 -7.14
C ARG A 25 5.90 -28.55 -7.95
N THR A 26 5.98 -28.73 -9.27
CA THR A 26 6.90 -27.98 -10.15
C THR A 26 6.23 -26.85 -10.90
N ASP A 27 4.91 -26.94 -11.20
CA ASP A 27 4.20 -25.87 -11.91
C ASP A 27 4.26 -24.54 -11.13
N PRO A 28 4.68 -23.42 -11.78
CA PRO A 28 4.90 -22.13 -11.11
C PRO A 28 3.67 -21.54 -10.42
N LEU A 29 2.46 -21.83 -10.93
CA LEU A 29 1.20 -21.38 -10.34
C LEU A 29 0.71 -22.35 -9.27
N LEU A 30 0.53 -23.63 -9.65
CA LEU A 30 -0.15 -24.62 -8.80
C LEU A 30 0.61 -24.86 -7.48
N ARG A 31 1.94 -24.92 -7.50
CA ARG A 31 2.77 -25.11 -6.30
C ARG A 31 2.60 -24.02 -5.22
N ARG A 32 2.03 -22.86 -5.58
CA ARG A 32 1.75 -21.77 -4.62
C ARG A 32 0.48 -22.00 -3.82
N PHE A 33 -0.45 -22.76 -4.37
CA PHE A 33 -1.78 -22.95 -3.81
C PHE A 33 -2.03 -24.35 -3.32
N PHE A 34 -1.40 -25.36 -3.95
CA PHE A 34 -1.69 -26.77 -3.75
C PHE A 34 -0.48 -27.56 -3.28
N GLU A 35 -0.76 -28.56 -2.43
CA GLU A 35 0.19 -29.56 -1.97
C GLU A 35 -0.38 -30.94 -2.28
N PRO A 36 0.18 -31.70 -3.25
CA PRO A 36 -0.25 -33.07 -3.54
C PRO A 36 0.19 -34.00 -2.43
N PHE A 37 -0.69 -34.92 -2.08
CA PHE A 37 -0.46 -35.98 -1.11
C PHE A 37 -0.65 -37.34 -1.76
N LEU A 38 0.36 -38.18 -1.65
CA LEU A 38 0.37 -39.57 -2.06
C LEU A 38 0.47 -40.47 -0.82
N PHE A 39 -0.40 -41.47 -0.72
CA PHE A 39 -0.42 -42.34 0.43
C PHE A 39 0.91 -43.12 0.64
N GLU A 40 1.58 -43.48 -0.46
CA GLU A 40 2.87 -44.17 -0.49
C GLU A 40 4.05 -43.33 0.06
N GLU A 41 3.89 -42.01 0.21
CA GLU A 41 4.89 -41.13 0.82
C GLU A 41 4.80 -41.11 2.36
N LEU A 42 3.82 -41.78 2.95
CA LEU A 42 3.73 -41.87 4.40
C LEU A 42 4.85 -42.73 4.99
N PRO A 43 5.46 -42.28 6.09
CA PRO A 43 6.38 -43.11 6.85
C PRO A 43 5.61 -44.28 7.45
N ALA A 44 6.29 -45.45 7.66
CA ALA A 44 5.70 -46.60 8.32
C ALA A 44 5.15 -46.23 9.71
N LYS A 45 3.90 -46.59 9.99
CA LYS A 45 3.21 -46.31 11.25
C LYS A 45 2.50 -47.58 11.74
N ASP A 46 2.43 -47.75 13.04
CA ASP A 46 1.63 -48.79 13.70
C ASP A 46 0.15 -48.38 13.74
N GLN A 47 -0.49 -48.47 12.57
CA GLN A 47 -1.90 -48.09 12.38
C GLN A 47 -2.51 -48.92 11.26
N GLN A 48 -3.79 -49.29 11.38
CA GLN A 48 -4.49 -49.98 10.31
C GLN A 48 -4.53 -49.12 9.04
N THR A 49 -4.21 -49.75 7.92
CA THR A 49 -4.14 -49.09 6.61
C THR A 49 -5.45 -48.40 6.24
N SER A 50 -6.60 -49.02 6.47
CA SER A 50 -7.92 -48.44 6.19
C SER A 50 -8.20 -47.18 6.97
N THR A 51 -7.90 -47.15 8.27
CA THR A 51 -8.05 -45.95 9.10
C THR A 51 -7.08 -44.84 8.68
N ALA A 52 -5.86 -45.21 8.28
CA ALA A 52 -4.85 -44.28 7.86
C ALA A 52 -5.24 -43.50 6.59
N TYR A 53 -5.68 -44.18 5.51
CA TYR A 53 -6.03 -43.47 4.28
C TYR A 53 -7.32 -42.66 4.40
N LEU A 54 -8.34 -43.11 5.13
CA LEU A 54 -9.56 -42.32 5.37
C LEU A 54 -9.29 -41.07 6.20
N SER A 55 -8.40 -41.13 7.18
CA SER A 55 -7.98 -39.94 7.93
C SER A 55 -7.29 -38.90 7.03
N GLN A 56 -6.53 -39.34 6.03
CA GLN A 56 -5.89 -38.44 5.08
C GLN A 56 -6.92 -37.79 4.12
N VAL A 57 -7.91 -38.54 3.64
CA VAL A 57 -9.04 -37.99 2.89
C VAL A 57 -9.80 -36.95 3.73
N ALA A 58 -10.05 -37.28 5.01
CA ALA A 58 -10.72 -36.32 5.90
C ALA A 58 -9.94 -35.02 6.08
N SER A 59 -8.60 -35.07 6.10
CA SER A 59 -7.73 -33.92 6.27
C SER A 59 -7.43 -33.13 4.98
N CYS A 60 -7.78 -33.65 3.80
CA CYS A 60 -7.55 -32.97 2.53
C CYS A 60 -8.63 -31.90 2.26
N ASP A 61 -8.29 -30.92 1.39
CA ASP A 61 -9.24 -29.94 0.86
C ASP A 61 -9.91 -30.46 -0.42
N ILE A 62 -9.17 -31.18 -1.25
CA ILE A 62 -9.58 -31.67 -2.56
C ILE A 62 -9.29 -33.16 -2.65
N TYR A 63 -10.27 -33.93 -3.07
CA TYR A 63 -10.14 -35.33 -3.49
C TYR A 63 -9.96 -35.36 -5.02
N LEU A 64 -8.89 -36.00 -5.50
CA LEU A 64 -8.62 -36.21 -6.91
C LEU A 64 -8.59 -37.69 -7.19
N GLY A 65 -9.64 -38.22 -7.85
CA GLY A 65 -9.79 -39.63 -8.18
C GLY A 65 -9.38 -39.91 -9.62
N LEU A 66 -8.48 -40.93 -9.79
CA LEU A 66 -8.13 -41.51 -11.09
C LEU A 66 -8.76 -42.90 -11.15
N PHE A 67 -9.76 -43.08 -12.01
CA PHE A 67 -10.49 -44.32 -12.19
C PHE A 67 -10.06 -44.99 -13.51
N GLY A 68 -9.58 -46.20 -13.41
CA GLY A 68 -9.06 -47.01 -14.52
C GLY A 68 -9.91 -48.21 -14.87
N ASP A 69 -9.25 -49.28 -15.31
CA ASP A 69 -9.90 -50.51 -15.71
C ASP A 69 -10.11 -51.43 -14.50
N SER A 70 -9.20 -51.39 -13.52
CA SER A 70 -9.23 -52.23 -12.32
C SER A 70 -10.00 -51.55 -11.18
N TYR A 71 -10.82 -52.36 -10.48
CA TYR A 71 -11.51 -51.92 -9.26
C TYR A 71 -10.60 -51.93 -8.02
N GLY A 72 -9.53 -52.76 -8.09
CA GLY A 72 -8.57 -52.92 -6.99
C GLY A 72 -8.93 -54.08 -6.05
N PHE A 73 -8.19 -54.12 -4.93
CA PHE A 73 -8.41 -55.11 -3.88
C PHE A 73 -9.71 -54.82 -3.12
N GLU A 74 -10.48 -55.90 -2.83
CA GLU A 74 -11.74 -55.78 -2.10
C GLU A 74 -11.55 -56.20 -0.64
N ASP A 75 -12.17 -55.45 0.26
CA ASP A 75 -12.25 -55.81 1.67
C ASP A 75 -13.31 -56.87 1.92
N SER A 76 -13.57 -57.19 3.20
CA SER A 76 -14.58 -58.19 3.62
C SER A 76 -16.02 -57.82 3.23
N GLN A 77 -16.27 -56.55 2.86
CA GLN A 77 -17.57 -56.06 2.38
C GLN A 77 -17.64 -55.99 0.86
N GLY A 78 -16.56 -56.37 0.16
CA GLY A 78 -16.46 -56.31 -1.28
C GLY A 78 -16.27 -54.91 -1.85
N VAL A 79 -15.73 -53.95 -1.03
CA VAL A 79 -15.51 -52.57 -1.40
C VAL A 79 -14.01 -52.30 -1.50
N SER A 80 -13.59 -51.57 -2.54
CA SER A 80 -12.17 -51.21 -2.72
C SER A 80 -11.77 -49.95 -1.92
N PRO A 81 -10.48 -49.81 -1.55
CA PRO A 81 -9.98 -48.60 -0.92
C PRO A 81 -10.34 -47.33 -1.72
N THR A 82 -10.23 -47.33 -3.04
CA THR A 82 -10.58 -46.21 -3.91
C THR A 82 -12.06 -45.82 -3.79
N GLU A 83 -12.97 -46.81 -3.64
CA GLU A 83 -14.37 -46.52 -3.43
C GLU A 83 -14.65 -46.02 -2.01
N HIS A 84 -14.00 -46.56 -0.97
CA HIS A 84 -14.08 -46.01 0.39
C HIS A 84 -13.59 -44.55 0.46
N GLU A 85 -12.50 -44.23 -0.20
CA GLU A 85 -11.96 -42.86 -0.29
C GLU A 85 -12.93 -41.89 -0.97
N PHE A 86 -13.54 -42.33 -2.09
CA PHE A 86 -14.56 -41.54 -2.78
C PHE A 86 -15.81 -41.31 -1.91
N ASN A 87 -16.29 -42.37 -1.21
CA ASN A 87 -17.42 -42.26 -0.30
C ASN A 87 -17.13 -41.31 0.86
N CYS A 88 -15.97 -41.43 1.49
CA CYS A 88 -15.52 -40.55 2.56
C CYS A 88 -15.45 -39.08 2.10
N ALA A 89 -14.89 -38.83 0.92
CA ALA A 89 -14.85 -37.50 0.34
C ALA A 89 -16.25 -36.93 0.06
N THR A 90 -17.19 -37.79 -0.35
CA THR A 90 -18.61 -37.44 -0.58
C THR A 90 -19.31 -37.07 0.73
N GLU A 91 -19.22 -37.91 1.74
CA GLU A 91 -19.83 -37.70 3.06
C GLU A 91 -19.32 -36.41 3.71
N LEU A 92 -18.02 -36.14 3.59
CA LEU A 92 -17.38 -34.94 4.13
C LEU A 92 -17.52 -33.71 3.22
N ARG A 93 -18.27 -33.80 2.13
CA ARG A 93 -18.51 -32.71 1.16
C ARG A 93 -17.23 -32.04 0.66
N LYS A 94 -16.18 -32.85 0.42
CA LYS A 94 -14.93 -32.34 -0.16
C LYS A 94 -15.14 -31.97 -1.63
N ALA A 95 -14.32 -31.05 -2.14
CA ALA A 95 -14.24 -30.85 -3.60
C ALA A 95 -13.70 -32.14 -4.24
N ARG A 96 -14.46 -32.69 -5.20
CA ARG A 96 -14.14 -33.99 -5.84
C ARG A 96 -13.85 -33.76 -7.32
N LEU A 97 -12.64 -34.04 -7.74
CA LEU A 97 -12.20 -34.00 -9.13
C LEU A 97 -12.00 -35.44 -9.59
N VAL A 98 -12.80 -35.91 -10.56
CA VAL A 98 -12.78 -37.30 -11.02
C VAL A 98 -12.35 -37.36 -12.48
N TYR A 99 -11.31 -38.17 -12.73
CA TYR A 99 -10.74 -38.42 -14.04
C TYR A 99 -10.80 -39.92 -14.36
N VAL A 100 -11.31 -40.26 -15.55
CA VAL A 100 -11.51 -41.64 -15.98
C VAL A 100 -10.59 -41.97 -17.15
N LYS A 101 -9.72 -42.99 -17.01
CA LYS A 101 -8.82 -43.43 -18.06
C LYS A 101 -9.56 -44.14 -19.18
N GLY A 102 -9.18 -43.88 -20.42
CA GLY A 102 -9.74 -44.50 -21.62
C GLY A 102 -10.99 -43.81 -22.17
N GLU A 103 -11.34 -44.14 -23.41
CA GLU A 103 -12.47 -43.55 -24.14
C GLU A 103 -13.81 -44.17 -23.78
N SER A 104 -13.79 -45.48 -23.39
CA SER A 104 -14.97 -46.31 -23.07
C SER A 104 -14.86 -46.91 -21.66
N ASP A 105 -16.01 -47.32 -21.10
CA ASP A 105 -16.06 -48.05 -19.84
C ASP A 105 -16.37 -49.54 -20.07
N HIS A 106 -16.57 -49.97 -21.32
CA HIS A 106 -17.05 -51.33 -21.64
C HIS A 106 -16.12 -52.44 -21.14
N ASP A 107 -14.80 -52.20 -21.26
CA ASP A 107 -13.77 -53.22 -20.93
C ASP A 107 -13.32 -53.16 -19.44
N LYS A 108 -13.87 -52.24 -18.65
CA LYS A 108 -13.55 -52.06 -17.24
C LYS A 108 -14.24 -53.10 -16.37
N GLN A 109 -13.65 -53.42 -15.21
CA GLN A 109 -14.27 -54.32 -14.24
C GLN A 109 -15.69 -53.83 -13.84
N PRO A 110 -16.68 -54.72 -13.70
CA PRO A 110 -18.09 -54.34 -13.47
C PRO A 110 -18.30 -53.42 -12.27
N LYS A 111 -17.58 -53.65 -11.17
CA LYS A 111 -17.64 -52.77 -9.98
C LYS A 111 -17.04 -51.39 -10.24
N MET A 112 -15.98 -51.27 -11.04
CA MET A 112 -15.42 -49.99 -11.47
C MET A 112 -16.40 -49.25 -12.38
N GLN A 113 -17.07 -49.93 -13.29
CA GLN A 113 -18.13 -49.31 -14.12
C GLN A 113 -19.26 -48.75 -13.24
N ALA A 114 -19.67 -49.50 -12.19
CA ALA A 114 -20.69 -49.04 -11.25
C ALA A 114 -20.24 -47.80 -10.47
N LEU A 115 -18.99 -47.79 -9.99
CA LEU A 115 -18.39 -46.63 -9.30
C LEU A 115 -18.32 -45.39 -10.21
N ILE A 116 -17.86 -45.58 -11.45
CA ILE A 116 -17.78 -44.47 -12.46
C ILE A 116 -19.19 -43.94 -12.76
N LYS A 117 -20.19 -44.83 -12.92
CA LYS A 117 -21.58 -44.42 -13.16
C LYS A 117 -22.14 -43.61 -11.99
N ARG A 118 -21.88 -44.03 -10.75
CA ARG A 118 -22.29 -43.31 -9.54
C ARG A 118 -21.62 -41.96 -9.46
N ALA A 119 -20.28 -41.89 -9.62
CA ALA A 119 -19.54 -40.66 -9.63
C ALA A 119 -20.06 -39.67 -10.72
N SER A 120 -20.45 -40.18 -11.89
CA SER A 120 -20.98 -39.38 -12.99
C SER A 120 -22.34 -38.72 -12.68
N ASN A 121 -23.11 -39.29 -11.75
CA ASN A 121 -24.39 -38.71 -11.30
C ASN A 121 -24.18 -37.61 -10.24
N GLU A 122 -23.00 -37.57 -9.60
CA GLU A 122 -22.72 -36.65 -8.49
C GLU A 122 -21.77 -35.50 -8.88
N VAL A 123 -20.83 -35.78 -9.80
CA VAL A 123 -19.82 -34.78 -10.22
C VAL A 123 -19.58 -34.86 -11.73
N ILE A 124 -19.17 -33.72 -12.30
CA ILE A 124 -18.70 -33.69 -13.69
C ILE A 124 -17.32 -34.34 -13.74
N ARG A 125 -17.23 -35.45 -14.47
CA ARG A 125 -15.98 -36.17 -14.69
C ARG A 125 -15.35 -35.86 -16.03
N ARG A 126 -14.04 -36.02 -16.16
CA ARG A 126 -13.32 -35.88 -17.43
C ARG A 126 -12.55 -37.14 -17.78
N ARG A 127 -12.48 -37.46 -19.08
CA ARG A 127 -11.69 -38.60 -19.57
C ARG A 127 -10.27 -38.15 -19.94
N PHE A 128 -9.34 -39.10 -19.85
CA PHE A 128 -7.96 -38.94 -20.30
C PHE A 128 -7.43 -40.25 -20.85
N THR A 129 -6.41 -40.19 -21.71
CA THR A 129 -5.75 -41.37 -22.27
C THR A 129 -4.34 -41.57 -21.70
N ASP A 130 -3.65 -40.46 -21.46
CA ASP A 130 -2.27 -40.42 -20.99
C ASP A 130 -2.02 -39.19 -20.11
N SER A 131 -0.80 -39.08 -19.61
CA SER A 131 -0.39 -37.91 -18.76
C SER A 131 -0.42 -36.60 -19.50
N ALA A 132 -0.19 -36.56 -20.83
CA ALA A 132 -0.22 -35.35 -21.62
C ALA A 132 -1.64 -34.76 -21.72
N ASN A 133 -2.65 -35.62 -21.64
CA ASN A 133 -4.06 -35.22 -21.57
C ASN A 133 -4.52 -34.93 -20.13
N LEU A 134 -4.00 -35.68 -19.14
CA LEU A 134 -4.38 -35.56 -17.75
C LEU A 134 -3.93 -34.21 -17.13
N HIS A 135 -2.67 -33.82 -17.34
CA HIS A 135 -2.11 -32.62 -16.70
C HIS A 135 -2.89 -31.34 -17.06
N PRO A 136 -3.16 -31.03 -18.36
CA PRO A 136 -3.95 -29.86 -18.73
C PRO A 136 -5.39 -29.92 -18.18
N ALA A 137 -5.97 -31.13 -18.10
CA ALA A 137 -7.32 -31.31 -17.56
C ALA A 137 -7.37 -31.03 -16.05
N VAL A 138 -6.37 -31.50 -15.30
CA VAL A 138 -6.23 -31.22 -13.87
C VAL A 138 -5.93 -29.72 -13.65
N TYR A 139 -5.03 -29.14 -14.46
CA TYR A 139 -4.72 -27.71 -14.39
C TYR A 139 -5.99 -26.87 -14.52
N ALA A 140 -6.80 -27.11 -15.56
CA ALA A 140 -8.04 -26.36 -15.77
C ALA A 140 -8.99 -26.48 -14.56
N SER A 141 -9.19 -27.70 -14.05
CA SER A 141 -10.08 -27.91 -12.89
C SER A 141 -9.56 -27.23 -11.61
N LEU A 142 -8.25 -27.20 -11.40
CA LEU A 142 -7.66 -26.54 -10.25
C LEU A 142 -7.70 -24.99 -10.38
N VAL A 143 -7.54 -24.47 -11.60
CA VAL A 143 -7.75 -23.03 -11.84
C VAL A 143 -9.21 -22.65 -11.60
N ASP A 144 -10.17 -23.45 -12.08
CA ASP A 144 -11.60 -23.23 -11.80
C ASP A 144 -11.89 -23.28 -10.29
N TYR A 145 -11.27 -24.23 -9.57
CA TYR A 145 -11.36 -24.30 -8.11
C TYR A 145 -10.82 -23.03 -7.44
N LEU A 146 -9.65 -22.53 -7.87
CA LEU A 146 -9.06 -21.30 -7.33
C LEU A 146 -9.97 -20.07 -7.60
N GLN A 147 -10.60 -20.01 -8.77
CA GLN A 147 -11.56 -18.95 -9.11
C GLN A 147 -12.81 -19.02 -8.25
N ALA A 148 -13.42 -20.21 -8.14
CA ALA A 148 -14.65 -20.42 -7.37
C ALA A 148 -14.49 -20.10 -5.88
N HIS A 149 -13.26 -20.25 -5.34
CA HIS A 149 -12.93 -19.97 -3.95
C HIS A 149 -12.22 -18.62 -3.76
N GLU A 150 -12.21 -17.74 -4.79
CA GLU A 150 -11.58 -16.41 -4.79
C GLU A 150 -10.08 -16.41 -4.41
N LEU A 151 -9.41 -17.56 -4.54
CA LEU A 151 -7.97 -17.71 -4.31
C LEU A 151 -7.15 -17.21 -5.49
N LEU A 152 -7.72 -17.21 -6.70
CA LEU A 152 -7.18 -16.58 -7.90
C LEU A 152 -8.15 -15.48 -8.36
N ARG A 153 -7.69 -14.24 -8.31
CA ARG A 153 -8.54 -13.09 -8.65
C ARG A 153 -8.23 -12.65 -10.08
N PHE A 154 -9.23 -12.73 -10.96
CA PHE A 154 -9.19 -12.15 -12.31
C PHE A 154 -9.78 -10.73 -12.36
N THR A 155 -10.42 -10.29 -11.28
CA THR A 155 -10.90 -8.92 -11.13
C THR A 155 -9.90 -8.13 -10.27
N PRO A 156 -9.70 -6.83 -10.52
CA PRO A 156 -8.92 -5.97 -9.63
C PRO A 156 -9.38 -6.11 -8.17
N PHE A 157 -8.45 -5.96 -7.23
CA PHE A 157 -8.74 -6.09 -5.80
C PHE A 157 -9.94 -5.23 -5.39
N ASP A 158 -9.94 -3.98 -5.81
CA ASP A 158 -10.95 -2.97 -5.47
C ASP A 158 -12.36 -3.32 -5.96
N ALA A 159 -12.47 -4.13 -7.04
CA ALA A 159 -13.73 -4.57 -7.64
C ALA A 159 -14.25 -5.90 -7.06
N SER A 160 -13.50 -6.60 -6.22
CA SER A 160 -13.96 -7.82 -5.55
C SER A 160 -14.77 -7.48 -4.29
N ALA A 161 -15.75 -8.36 -3.94
CA ALA A 161 -16.52 -8.19 -2.71
C ALA A 161 -15.62 -8.23 -1.48
N CYS A 162 -15.85 -7.34 -0.53
CA CYS A 162 -15.13 -7.32 0.75
C CYS A 162 -15.76 -8.35 1.69
N GLN A 163 -15.03 -9.43 1.93
CA GLN A 163 -15.55 -10.55 2.72
C GLN A 163 -15.92 -10.10 4.14
N GLY A 164 -17.13 -10.43 4.57
CA GLY A 164 -17.67 -10.11 5.90
C GLY A 164 -18.13 -8.66 6.06
N ALA A 165 -18.00 -7.81 5.04
CA ALA A 165 -18.56 -6.46 5.05
C ALA A 165 -20.01 -6.46 4.55
N THR A 166 -20.82 -5.62 5.16
CA THR A 166 -22.22 -5.36 4.79
C THR A 166 -22.42 -3.89 4.47
N GLN A 167 -23.55 -3.53 3.88
CA GLN A 167 -23.86 -2.12 3.63
C GLN A 167 -23.97 -1.30 4.94
N GLU A 168 -24.27 -1.94 6.07
CA GLU A 168 -24.31 -1.29 7.37
C GLU A 168 -22.91 -0.83 7.85
N ASP A 169 -21.83 -1.41 7.33
CA ASP A 169 -20.46 -0.99 7.63
C ASP A 169 -20.07 0.28 6.86
N LEU A 170 -20.90 0.74 5.91
CA LEU A 170 -20.69 1.97 5.16
C LEU A 170 -21.33 3.18 5.88
N SER A 171 -20.71 4.35 5.73
CA SER A 171 -21.22 5.61 6.28
C SER A 171 -22.06 6.35 5.25
N VAL A 172 -23.37 6.46 5.53
CA VAL A 172 -24.31 7.23 4.74
C VAL A 172 -23.89 8.71 4.61
N GLU A 173 -23.31 9.26 5.66
CA GLU A 173 -22.86 10.65 5.69
C GLU A 173 -21.68 10.88 4.73
N LYS A 174 -20.71 9.96 4.70
CA LYS A 174 -19.56 10.02 3.79
C LYS A 174 -20.02 9.88 2.34
N ILE A 175 -20.96 8.98 2.04
CA ILE A 175 -21.56 8.82 0.72
C ILE A 175 -22.27 10.10 0.27
N ARG A 176 -23.08 10.72 1.13
CA ARG A 176 -23.77 11.99 0.83
C ARG A 176 -22.79 13.15 0.64
N SER A 177 -21.75 13.23 1.49
CA SER A 177 -20.71 14.24 1.33
C SER A 177 -19.97 14.10 -0.01
N PHE A 178 -19.60 12.87 -0.37
CA PHE A 178 -19.02 12.58 -1.69
C PHE A 178 -19.97 12.98 -2.82
N LEU A 179 -21.25 12.63 -2.74
CA LEU A 179 -22.25 12.95 -3.77
C LEU A 179 -22.34 14.46 -4.01
N ARG A 180 -22.40 15.27 -2.96
CA ARG A 180 -22.38 16.74 -3.07
C ARG A 180 -21.11 17.23 -3.77
N THR A 181 -19.95 16.74 -3.34
CA THR A 181 -18.66 17.12 -3.94
C THR A 181 -18.59 16.72 -5.41
N ALA A 182 -18.97 15.50 -5.77
CA ALA A 182 -18.92 14.99 -7.13
C ALA A 182 -19.88 15.75 -8.07
N ARG A 183 -21.06 16.15 -7.58
CA ARG A 183 -22.01 16.98 -8.33
C ARG A 183 -21.43 18.36 -8.61
N MET A 184 -20.93 19.02 -7.59
CA MET A 184 -20.35 20.37 -7.74
C MET A 184 -19.09 20.36 -8.60
N ALA A 185 -18.26 19.35 -8.48
CA ALA A 185 -16.97 19.28 -9.14
C ALA A 185 -17.03 18.76 -10.59
N ARG A 186 -17.90 17.78 -10.87
CA ARG A 186 -17.94 17.04 -12.16
C ARG A 186 -19.36 16.77 -12.68
N ASN A 187 -20.39 17.48 -12.21
CA ASN A 187 -21.78 17.29 -12.61
C ASN A 187 -22.25 15.83 -12.54
N PHE A 188 -21.89 15.12 -11.45
CA PHE A 188 -22.29 13.72 -11.27
C PHE A 188 -23.84 13.58 -11.38
N PRO A 189 -24.36 12.61 -12.16
CA PRO A 189 -25.75 12.66 -12.67
C PRO A 189 -26.85 12.32 -11.65
N LEU A 190 -26.50 11.98 -10.40
CA LEU A 190 -27.49 11.67 -9.36
C LEU A 190 -27.95 12.93 -8.61
N ALA A 191 -29.21 12.96 -8.16
CA ALA A 191 -29.74 14.00 -7.31
C ALA A 191 -29.03 13.99 -5.93
N GLU A 192 -28.99 15.14 -5.24
CA GLU A 192 -28.26 15.27 -3.96
C GLU A 192 -28.87 14.39 -2.85
N ASP A 193 -30.18 14.14 -2.93
CA ASP A 193 -30.96 13.31 -2.01
C ASP A 193 -31.04 11.83 -2.42
N ALA A 194 -30.30 11.42 -3.48
CA ALA A 194 -30.30 10.04 -3.93
C ALA A 194 -29.94 9.07 -2.78
N ALA A 195 -30.60 7.93 -2.77
CA ALA A 195 -30.35 6.89 -1.78
C ALA A 195 -28.90 6.39 -1.87
N PRO A 196 -28.23 6.07 -0.75
CA PRO A 196 -26.86 5.55 -0.74
C PRO A 196 -26.66 4.37 -1.69
N ASP A 197 -27.59 3.41 -1.70
CA ASP A 197 -27.55 2.24 -2.58
C ASP A 197 -27.52 2.61 -4.07
N THR A 198 -28.26 3.65 -4.46
CA THR A 198 -28.26 4.17 -5.83
C THR A 198 -26.86 4.73 -6.19
N VAL A 199 -26.24 5.46 -5.27
CA VAL A 199 -24.89 6.00 -5.46
C VAL A 199 -23.86 4.86 -5.59
N LEU A 200 -23.92 3.87 -4.69
CA LEU A 200 -23.03 2.71 -4.70
C LEU A 200 -23.19 1.87 -5.98
N THR A 201 -24.43 1.67 -6.43
CA THR A 201 -24.75 0.94 -7.66
C THR A 201 -24.23 1.69 -8.89
N GLN A 202 -24.45 3.00 -8.96
CA GLN A 202 -23.96 3.84 -10.07
C GLN A 202 -22.44 3.81 -10.17
N LEU A 203 -21.74 3.76 -9.03
CA LEU A 203 -20.28 3.66 -8.94
C LEU A 203 -19.76 2.20 -9.05
N ARG A 204 -20.65 1.22 -9.22
CA ARG A 204 -20.32 -0.23 -9.27
C ARG A 204 -19.61 -0.72 -8.00
N LEU A 205 -19.94 -0.14 -6.87
CA LEU A 205 -19.32 -0.44 -5.58
C LEU A 205 -20.02 -1.56 -4.80
N LEU A 206 -21.04 -2.16 -5.39
CA LEU A 206 -21.72 -3.36 -4.89
C LEU A 206 -21.49 -4.55 -5.83
N ARG A 207 -21.31 -5.74 -5.26
CA ARG A 207 -21.22 -7.01 -5.95
C ARG A 207 -22.12 -8.03 -5.28
N ASN A 208 -23.19 -8.46 -5.97
CA ASN A 208 -24.23 -9.31 -5.37
C ASN A 208 -24.72 -8.73 -4.02
N ASP A 209 -25.07 -7.46 -4.00
CA ASP A 209 -25.50 -6.67 -2.84
C ASP A 209 -24.48 -6.50 -1.70
N ALA A 210 -23.30 -7.11 -1.80
CA ALA A 210 -22.19 -6.92 -0.85
C ALA A 210 -21.27 -5.76 -1.28
N PRO A 211 -20.76 -4.96 -0.34
CA PRO A 211 -19.78 -3.91 -0.62
C PRO A 211 -18.50 -4.48 -1.23
N THR A 212 -17.97 -3.81 -2.26
CA THR A 212 -16.63 -4.09 -2.77
C THR A 212 -15.56 -3.55 -1.82
N HIS A 213 -14.30 -3.99 -1.99
CA HIS A 213 -13.19 -3.41 -1.24
C HIS A 213 -13.08 -1.89 -1.48
N ALA A 214 -13.35 -1.41 -2.71
CA ALA A 214 -13.40 0.03 -2.98
C ALA A 214 -14.50 0.73 -2.17
N ALA A 215 -15.69 0.15 -2.04
CA ALA A 215 -16.77 0.73 -1.23
C ALA A 215 -16.35 0.91 0.23
N VAL A 216 -15.73 -0.13 0.81
CA VAL A 216 -15.26 -0.10 2.20
C VAL A 216 -14.13 0.92 2.37
N LEU A 217 -13.16 0.96 1.46
CA LEU A 217 -12.03 1.90 1.52
C LEU A 217 -12.47 3.35 1.37
N LEU A 218 -13.48 3.64 0.53
CA LEU A 218 -13.94 4.99 0.24
C LEU A 218 -14.97 5.50 1.26
N PHE A 219 -15.86 4.62 1.73
CA PHE A 219 -17.04 5.02 2.49
C PHE A 219 -17.26 4.25 3.80
N GLY A 220 -16.36 3.31 4.15
CA GLY A 220 -16.47 2.53 5.38
C GLY A 220 -16.47 3.42 6.63
N LYS A 221 -17.19 3.01 7.66
CA LYS A 221 -17.10 3.59 9.00
C LYS A 221 -15.72 3.35 9.58
N GLU A 222 -15.23 2.11 9.46
CA GLU A 222 -13.92 1.65 9.93
C GLU A 222 -13.26 0.74 8.86
N PRO A 223 -12.68 1.30 7.78
CA PRO A 223 -12.10 0.49 6.70
C PRO A 223 -11.01 -0.48 7.16
N GLN A 224 -10.22 -0.10 8.17
CA GLN A 224 -9.12 -0.88 8.70
C GLN A 224 -9.57 -2.13 9.49
N ARG A 225 -10.85 -2.28 9.82
CA ARG A 225 -11.41 -3.52 10.34
C ARG A 225 -11.35 -4.65 9.32
N PHE A 226 -11.50 -4.33 8.04
CA PHE A 226 -11.50 -5.29 6.92
C PHE A 226 -10.16 -5.31 6.20
N ILE A 227 -9.53 -4.15 6.03
CA ILE A 227 -8.26 -3.98 5.31
C ILE A 227 -7.30 -3.25 6.28
N TYR A 228 -6.82 -3.98 7.29
CA TYR A 228 -6.10 -3.45 8.47
C TYR A 228 -4.87 -2.60 8.13
N ASN A 229 -4.21 -2.87 7.01
CA ASN A 229 -3.01 -2.16 6.54
C ASN A 229 -3.30 -1.01 5.57
N SER A 230 -4.60 -0.68 5.31
CA SER A 230 -4.99 0.48 4.52
C SER A 230 -4.85 1.78 5.33
N GLU A 231 -3.63 2.06 5.77
CA GLU A 231 -3.24 3.23 6.57
C GLU A 231 -2.12 3.99 5.88
N VAL A 232 -1.89 5.24 6.27
CA VAL A 232 -0.75 6.05 5.83
C VAL A 232 0.13 6.38 7.03
N LYS A 233 1.42 6.07 6.92
CA LYS A 233 2.44 6.39 7.93
C LYS A 233 3.19 7.63 7.51
N CYS A 234 3.11 8.68 8.31
CA CYS A 234 3.80 9.94 8.07
C CYS A 234 4.92 10.11 9.08
N ALA A 235 6.12 10.46 8.62
CA ALA A 235 7.28 10.75 9.46
C ALA A 235 7.99 12.02 9.01
N HIS A 236 8.48 12.81 9.96
CA HIS A 236 9.33 13.96 9.69
C HIS A 236 10.68 13.78 10.38
N PHE A 237 11.75 13.78 9.60
CA PHE A 237 13.14 13.66 10.02
C PHE A 237 13.81 15.03 9.87
N HIS A 238 14.53 15.50 10.90
CA HIS A 238 15.26 16.77 10.84
C HIS A 238 16.55 16.69 10.02
N GLY A 239 17.03 15.47 9.72
CA GLY A 239 18.20 15.21 8.87
C GLY A 239 17.82 14.65 7.50
N THR A 240 18.84 14.19 6.77
CA THR A 240 18.69 13.58 5.43
C THR A 240 18.58 12.05 5.46
N GLN A 241 18.63 11.46 6.65
CA GLN A 241 18.56 10.00 6.83
C GLN A 241 17.46 9.62 7.83
N ARG A 242 16.98 8.37 7.71
CA ARG A 242 16.05 7.77 8.66
C ARG A 242 16.78 7.45 9.96
N GLN A 243 16.66 8.31 10.96
CA GLN A 243 17.31 8.15 12.26
C GLN A 243 16.31 8.14 13.40
N LYS A 244 16.62 7.42 14.46
CA LYS A 244 15.88 7.47 15.73
C LYS A 244 16.60 8.40 16.73
N PRO A 245 15.86 9.13 17.57
CA PRO A 245 14.40 9.21 17.65
C PRO A 245 13.78 9.90 16.42
N ILE A 246 12.58 9.46 16.02
CA ILE A 246 11.81 10.11 14.96
C ILE A 246 11.06 11.29 15.61
N PRO A 247 11.35 12.55 15.25
CA PRO A 247 10.78 13.72 15.93
C PRO A 247 9.26 13.79 15.83
N PHE A 248 8.71 13.44 14.66
CA PHE A 248 7.27 13.39 14.41
C PHE A 248 6.95 12.14 13.63
N TYR A 249 6.07 11.31 14.20
CA TYR A 249 5.57 10.10 13.58
C TYR A 249 4.08 9.97 13.83
N GLN A 250 3.32 9.78 12.77
CA GLN A 250 1.87 9.67 12.82
C GLN A 250 1.39 8.53 11.92
N VAL A 251 0.43 7.75 12.40
CA VAL A 251 -0.26 6.71 11.60
C VAL A 251 -1.70 7.17 11.44
N TYR A 252 -2.10 7.44 10.21
CA TYR A 252 -3.44 7.85 9.87
C TYR A 252 -4.28 6.66 9.45
N LYS A 253 -5.51 6.61 9.96
CA LYS A 253 -6.53 5.61 9.65
C LYS A 253 -7.83 6.32 9.27
N GLY A 254 -8.66 5.66 8.48
CA GLY A 254 -9.91 6.21 7.97
C GLY A 254 -10.14 5.81 6.53
N THR A 255 -11.03 6.51 5.85
CA THR A 255 -11.28 6.35 4.40
C THR A 255 -10.16 6.94 3.56
N LEU A 256 -10.11 6.58 2.27
CA LEU A 256 -9.04 7.07 1.38
C LEU A 256 -9.05 8.59 1.26
N PHE A 257 -10.22 9.24 1.23
CA PHE A 257 -10.33 10.69 1.24
C PHE A 257 -9.69 11.30 2.48
N GLU A 258 -10.05 10.77 3.66
CA GLU A 258 -9.49 11.21 4.94
C GLU A 258 -7.99 10.99 5.01
N LEU A 259 -7.49 9.86 4.49
CA LEU A 259 -6.06 9.55 4.46
C LEU A 259 -5.25 10.51 3.58
N VAL A 260 -5.80 10.86 2.41
CA VAL A 260 -5.18 11.87 1.52
C VAL A 260 -5.10 13.22 2.24
N ASP A 261 -6.24 13.71 2.75
CA ASP A 261 -6.32 15.04 3.37
C ASP A 261 -5.39 15.13 4.60
N GLN A 262 -5.36 14.09 5.45
CA GLN A 262 -4.51 14.05 6.63
C GLN A 262 -3.01 14.01 6.27
N ALA A 263 -2.62 13.22 5.26
CA ALA A 263 -1.23 13.10 4.85
C ALA A 263 -0.73 14.36 4.15
N VAL A 264 -1.54 14.99 3.30
CA VAL A 264 -1.23 16.29 2.68
C VAL A 264 -1.07 17.37 3.74
N ASN A 265 -2.03 17.47 4.67
CA ASN A 265 -1.97 18.43 5.77
C ASN A 265 -0.76 18.19 6.68
N PHE A 266 -0.37 16.93 6.93
CA PHE A 266 0.85 16.63 7.66
C PHE A 266 2.08 17.25 6.99
N VAL A 267 2.26 17.04 5.68
CA VAL A 267 3.39 17.59 4.94
C VAL A 267 3.35 19.12 4.94
N LEU A 268 2.21 19.71 4.55
CA LEU A 268 2.07 21.17 4.45
C LEU A 268 2.27 21.88 5.80
N SER A 269 1.95 21.22 6.91
CA SER A 269 2.19 21.76 8.27
C SER A 269 3.66 21.75 8.69
N LYS A 270 4.54 21.04 7.95
CA LYS A 270 5.96 20.84 8.30
C LYS A 270 6.93 21.49 7.29
N ILE A 271 6.43 21.93 6.14
CA ILE A 271 7.23 22.65 5.15
C ILE A 271 7.08 24.18 5.32
N ASN A 272 8.04 24.94 4.80
CA ASN A 272 8.03 26.38 4.93
C ASN A 272 6.89 27.01 4.12
N LEU A 273 6.17 27.93 4.77
CA LEU A 273 5.15 28.78 4.18
C LEU A 273 5.57 30.24 4.37
N ALA A 274 5.74 30.95 3.29
CA ALA A 274 5.90 32.40 3.32
C ALA A 274 4.58 33.10 3.03
N VAL A 275 4.33 34.22 3.73
CA VAL A 275 3.16 35.06 3.55
C VAL A 275 3.66 36.46 3.16
N GLY A 276 3.32 36.90 1.95
CA GLY A 276 3.71 38.22 1.44
C GLY A 276 2.84 39.36 1.97
N THR A 277 3.13 40.58 1.51
CA THR A 277 2.38 41.77 1.89
C THR A 277 1.11 41.94 1.05
N ARG A 278 0.08 42.54 1.64
CA ARG A 278 -1.22 42.82 0.97
C ARG A 278 -1.15 44.02 0.02
N ALA A 279 -0.02 44.23 -0.65
CA ALA A 279 0.20 45.44 -1.46
C ALA A 279 -0.70 45.54 -2.71
N LEU A 280 -1.17 44.39 -3.23
CA LEU A 280 -1.90 44.31 -4.51
C LEU A 280 -3.31 43.72 -4.38
N SER A 281 -3.68 43.09 -3.25
CA SER A 281 -4.99 42.48 -3.03
C SER A 281 -5.38 42.43 -1.56
N ALA A 282 -6.67 42.21 -1.27
CA ALA A 282 -7.16 41.98 0.09
C ALA A 282 -6.59 40.69 0.74
N GLN A 283 -6.15 39.73 -0.07
CA GLN A 283 -5.50 38.50 0.36
C GLN A 283 -3.98 38.62 0.21
N ALA A 284 -3.23 38.28 1.25
CA ALA A 284 -1.77 38.22 1.16
C ALA A 284 -1.36 37.01 0.30
N PRO A 285 -0.44 37.15 -0.66
CA PRO A 285 0.07 36.02 -1.40
C PRO A 285 0.82 35.09 -0.45
N THR A 286 0.61 33.78 -0.62
CA THR A 286 1.28 32.72 0.15
C THR A 286 2.03 31.81 -0.80
N ALA A 287 3.21 31.35 -0.41
CA ALA A 287 3.98 30.37 -1.17
C ALA A 287 4.56 29.33 -0.23
N TYR A 288 4.30 28.06 -0.55
CA TYR A 288 4.99 26.93 0.06
C TYR A 288 6.30 26.67 -0.67
N GLU A 289 7.28 26.11 0.03
CA GLU A 289 8.55 25.67 -0.60
C GLU A 289 8.37 24.52 -1.60
N ILE A 290 7.32 23.70 -1.43
CA ILE A 290 6.85 22.71 -2.40
C ILE A 290 5.41 23.08 -2.74
N PRO A 291 5.02 23.17 -4.03
CA PRO A 291 3.65 23.44 -4.40
C PRO A 291 2.69 22.41 -3.79
N PRO A 292 1.59 22.85 -3.15
CA PRO A 292 0.60 21.92 -2.53
C PRO A 292 0.05 20.88 -3.50
N GLU A 293 -0.10 21.24 -4.76
CA GLU A 293 -0.58 20.36 -5.82
C GLU A 293 0.39 19.20 -6.08
N VAL A 294 1.70 19.45 -6.01
CA VAL A 294 2.73 18.40 -6.16
C VAL A 294 2.71 17.43 -4.98
N VAL A 295 2.56 17.96 -3.76
CA VAL A 295 2.41 17.13 -2.54
C VAL A 295 1.16 16.27 -2.64
N SER A 296 0.02 16.89 -3.00
CA SER A 296 -1.25 16.18 -3.16
C SER A 296 -1.17 15.09 -4.22
N GLU A 297 -0.66 15.40 -5.41
CA GLU A 297 -0.53 14.46 -6.53
C GLU A 297 0.31 13.23 -6.14
N ALA A 298 1.47 13.44 -5.49
CA ALA A 298 2.32 12.33 -5.05
C ALA A 298 1.62 11.41 -4.05
N ILE A 299 0.88 11.98 -3.09
CA ILE A 299 0.17 11.21 -2.04
C ILE A 299 -1.05 10.51 -2.62
N VAL A 300 -1.85 11.20 -3.44
CA VAL A 300 -3.05 10.63 -4.06
C VAL A 300 -2.68 9.48 -4.98
N ASN A 301 -1.64 9.65 -5.81
CA ASN A 301 -1.13 8.59 -6.67
C ASN A 301 -0.67 7.38 -5.87
N ALA A 302 0.04 7.58 -4.75
CA ALA A 302 0.46 6.48 -3.89
C ALA A 302 -0.73 5.72 -3.31
N ILE A 303 -1.83 6.38 -2.98
CA ILE A 303 -3.06 5.76 -2.44
C ILE A 303 -3.86 5.11 -3.57
N ALA A 304 -4.07 5.78 -4.70
CA ALA A 304 -4.87 5.28 -5.82
C ALA A 304 -4.24 4.05 -6.50
N HIS A 305 -2.91 4.02 -6.61
CA HIS A 305 -2.15 2.95 -7.27
C HIS A 305 -1.56 1.92 -6.31
N ARG A 306 -1.88 2.00 -5.01
CA ARG A 306 -1.41 1.03 -4.02
C ARG A 306 -1.85 -0.39 -4.36
N ASP A 307 -0.95 -1.35 -4.15
CA ASP A 307 -1.34 -2.77 -4.05
C ASP A 307 -1.95 -3.02 -2.66
N TYR A 308 -3.28 -3.10 -2.60
CA TYR A 308 -4.03 -3.35 -1.36
C TYR A 308 -3.95 -4.80 -0.89
N THR A 309 -3.36 -5.71 -1.66
CA THR A 309 -3.04 -7.08 -1.22
C THR A 309 -1.73 -7.14 -0.45
N SER A 310 -0.88 -6.13 -0.57
CA SER A 310 0.37 -6.00 0.19
C SER A 310 0.11 -5.72 1.67
N THR A 311 0.94 -6.30 2.54
CA THR A 311 0.92 -6.02 3.99
C THR A 311 1.61 -4.71 4.36
N ALA A 312 2.35 -4.08 3.44
CA ALA A 312 2.99 -2.79 3.67
C ALA A 312 1.98 -1.63 3.56
N SER A 313 2.22 -0.54 4.27
CA SER A 313 1.41 0.70 4.23
C SER A 313 2.08 1.75 3.34
N VAL A 314 1.31 2.73 2.84
CA VAL A 314 1.89 3.93 2.23
C VAL A 314 2.68 4.69 3.29
N GLN A 315 3.88 5.17 2.93
CA GLN A 315 4.73 5.94 3.83
C GLN A 315 5.05 7.31 3.21
N VAL A 316 4.83 8.36 3.97
CA VAL A 316 5.14 9.74 3.60
C VAL A 316 6.24 10.23 4.54
N MET A 317 7.43 10.43 4.03
CA MET A 317 8.61 10.76 4.82
C MET A 317 9.19 12.11 4.38
N LEU A 318 9.13 13.06 5.27
CA LEU A 318 9.71 14.39 5.07
C LEU A 318 11.09 14.44 5.71
N PHE A 319 12.10 14.74 4.91
CA PHE A 319 13.49 14.97 5.33
C PHE A 319 13.86 16.45 5.23
N ALA A 320 15.06 16.81 5.69
CA ALA A 320 15.56 18.18 5.55
C ALA A 320 15.69 18.63 4.07
N ASP A 321 16.03 17.71 3.17
CA ASP A 321 16.37 17.97 1.77
C ASP A 321 15.31 17.45 0.77
N ARG A 322 14.34 16.63 1.19
CA ARG A 322 13.36 16.02 0.30
C ARG A 322 12.10 15.51 1.01
N LEU A 323 11.07 15.30 0.22
CA LEU A 323 9.87 14.51 0.56
C LEU A 323 9.92 13.20 -0.22
N GLU A 324 9.79 12.06 0.47
CA GLU A 324 9.62 10.74 -0.14
C GLU A 324 8.22 10.21 0.12
N VAL A 325 7.55 9.74 -0.94
CA VAL A 325 6.27 9.04 -0.85
C VAL A 325 6.47 7.63 -1.38
N TRP A 326 6.33 6.65 -0.49
CA TRP A 326 6.52 5.23 -0.75
C TRP A 326 5.17 4.53 -0.90
N ASN A 327 4.96 3.91 -2.04
CA ASN A 327 3.76 3.15 -2.35
C ASN A 327 4.11 1.65 -2.47
N PRO A 328 3.51 0.76 -1.66
CA PRO A 328 3.65 -0.69 -1.85
C PRO A 328 2.85 -1.15 -3.08
N GLY A 329 3.37 -0.87 -4.25
CA GLY A 329 2.82 -1.20 -5.55
C GLY A 329 3.89 -1.03 -6.62
N GLY A 330 3.61 -1.49 -7.82
CA GLY A 330 4.49 -1.37 -8.98
C GLY A 330 3.88 -0.51 -10.08
N LEU A 331 4.62 -0.36 -11.17
CA LEU A 331 4.09 0.22 -12.39
C LEU A 331 3.24 -0.82 -13.14
N PRO A 332 2.16 -0.40 -13.83
CA PRO A 332 1.47 -1.24 -14.78
C PRO A 332 2.45 -1.79 -15.83
N PRO A 333 2.22 -3.01 -16.39
CA PRO A 333 3.12 -3.63 -17.37
C PRO A 333 3.41 -2.76 -18.61
N ASN A 334 2.50 -1.85 -18.94
CA ASN A 334 2.57 -0.95 -20.10
C ASN A 334 3.36 0.34 -19.83
N LEU A 335 3.82 0.56 -18.60
CA LEU A 335 4.56 1.76 -18.21
C LEU A 335 5.97 1.40 -17.73
N SER A 336 6.91 2.28 -18.02
CA SER A 336 8.27 2.26 -17.49
C SER A 336 8.56 3.54 -16.72
N LEU A 337 9.59 3.56 -15.89
CA LEU A 337 10.02 4.79 -15.20
C LEU A 337 10.35 5.92 -16.19
N GLN A 338 10.82 5.59 -17.38
CA GLN A 338 11.12 6.57 -18.42
C GLN A 338 9.84 7.16 -19.03
N SER A 339 8.80 6.33 -19.25
CA SER A 339 7.53 6.79 -19.83
C SER A 339 6.76 7.74 -18.90
N LEU A 340 7.00 7.71 -17.57
CA LEU A 340 6.41 8.65 -16.62
C LEU A 340 6.81 10.13 -16.85
N ARG A 341 7.87 10.36 -17.64
CA ARG A 341 8.35 11.71 -18.01
C ARG A 341 7.75 12.24 -19.32
N GLN A 342 6.90 11.44 -19.95
CA GLN A 342 6.25 11.74 -21.22
C GLN A 342 4.73 11.60 -21.09
N PRO A 343 3.92 12.20 -21.94
CA PRO A 343 2.49 11.93 -21.99
C PRO A 343 2.22 10.44 -22.15
N HIS A 344 1.44 9.85 -21.25
CA HIS A 344 1.09 8.44 -21.27
C HIS A 344 -0.39 8.22 -20.92
N GLY A 345 -0.92 7.03 -21.23
CA GLY A 345 -2.28 6.67 -20.85
C GLY A 345 -2.44 6.53 -19.34
N SER A 346 -3.65 6.75 -18.83
CA SER A 346 -4.00 6.50 -17.42
C SER A 346 -4.37 5.01 -17.25
N TYR A 347 -3.58 4.28 -16.45
CA TYR A 347 -3.78 2.86 -16.16
C TYR A 347 -3.93 2.66 -14.65
N PRO A 348 -5.11 2.94 -14.07
CA PRO A 348 -5.30 2.82 -12.63
C PRO A 348 -5.21 1.35 -12.19
N ALA A 349 -4.39 1.08 -11.16
CA ALA A 349 -4.31 -0.24 -10.53
C ALA A 349 -5.64 -0.62 -9.85
N ASN A 350 -6.37 0.38 -9.36
CA ASN A 350 -7.64 0.24 -8.66
C ASN A 350 -8.70 1.14 -9.33
N PRO A 351 -9.35 0.68 -10.43
CA PRO A 351 -10.28 1.50 -11.22
C PRO A 351 -11.48 2.03 -10.42
N LEU A 352 -12.05 1.22 -9.51
CA LEU A 352 -13.20 1.61 -8.70
C LEU A 352 -12.83 2.57 -7.55
N ILE A 353 -11.56 2.65 -7.18
CA ILE A 353 -11.03 3.69 -6.28
C ILE A 353 -10.76 4.98 -7.09
N ALA A 354 -10.15 4.85 -8.26
CA ALA A 354 -9.79 6.00 -9.09
C ALA A 354 -11.00 6.81 -9.58
N GLU A 355 -12.15 6.14 -9.89
CA GLU A 355 -13.36 6.83 -10.32
C GLU A 355 -13.89 7.84 -9.30
N PRO A 356 -14.16 7.46 -8.03
CA PRO A 356 -14.60 8.41 -7.01
C PRO A 356 -13.56 9.49 -6.68
N LEU A 357 -12.26 9.17 -6.69
CA LEU A 357 -11.22 10.18 -6.50
C LEU A 357 -11.23 11.22 -7.63
N TYR A 358 -11.45 10.82 -8.88
CA TYR A 358 -11.61 11.71 -10.00
C TYR A 358 -12.87 12.59 -9.86
N LEU A 359 -14.02 11.98 -9.53
CA LEU A 359 -15.28 12.68 -9.36
C LEU A 359 -15.23 13.72 -8.23
N ALA A 360 -14.47 13.42 -7.17
CA ALA A 360 -14.24 14.34 -6.06
C ALA A 360 -13.07 15.32 -6.28
N LYS A 361 -12.47 15.37 -7.48
CA LYS A 361 -11.36 16.27 -7.85
C LYS A 361 -10.03 16.01 -7.13
N TYR A 362 -9.81 14.79 -6.64
CA TYR A 362 -8.50 14.43 -6.10
C TYR A 362 -7.48 14.07 -7.18
N ILE A 363 -7.94 13.53 -8.32
CA ILE A 363 -7.09 13.16 -9.47
C ILE A 363 -7.66 13.68 -10.78
N GLU A 364 -6.78 13.79 -11.81
CA GLU A 364 -7.17 13.92 -13.21
C GLU A 364 -6.96 12.59 -13.96
N ARG A 365 -7.66 12.39 -15.09
CA ARG A 365 -7.63 11.11 -15.84
C ARG A 365 -6.93 11.18 -17.19
N MET A 366 -6.07 12.17 -17.37
CA MET A 366 -5.40 12.41 -18.65
C MET A 366 -3.99 11.79 -18.73
N GLY A 367 -3.53 11.11 -17.66
CA GLY A 367 -2.16 10.59 -17.60
C GLY A 367 -1.10 11.70 -17.51
N THR A 368 -1.47 12.89 -17.08
CA THR A 368 -0.60 14.06 -16.97
C THR A 368 0.04 14.22 -15.60
N GLY A 369 -0.47 13.54 -14.56
CA GLY A 369 -0.11 13.78 -13.16
C GLY A 369 1.38 13.79 -12.86
N THR A 370 2.16 12.84 -13.38
CA THR A 370 3.62 12.84 -13.21
C THR A 370 4.30 13.94 -14.01
N GLY A 371 3.81 14.25 -15.21
CA GLY A 371 4.26 15.38 -16.03
C GLY A 371 3.98 16.70 -15.34
N ASP A 372 2.77 16.89 -14.83
CA ASP A 372 2.36 18.09 -14.09
C ASP A 372 3.21 18.28 -12.81
N MET A 373 3.55 17.21 -12.10
CA MET A 373 4.49 17.28 -10.97
C MET A 373 5.87 17.81 -11.39
N ILE A 374 6.42 17.29 -12.51
CA ILE A 374 7.71 17.72 -13.05
C ILE A 374 7.66 19.18 -13.45
N GLU A 375 6.65 19.57 -14.21
CA GLU A 375 6.47 20.94 -14.69
C GLU A 375 6.33 21.93 -13.53
N ARG A 376 5.46 21.62 -12.55
CA ARG A 376 5.23 22.49 -11.38
C ARG A 376 6.46 22.61 -10.49
N CYS A 377 7.22 21.52 -10.27
CA CYS A 377 8.47 21.60 -9.54
C CYS A 377 9.47 22.50 -10.25
N THR A 378 9.65 22.32 -11.55
CA THR A 378 10.60 23.11 -12.36
C THR A 378 10.18 24.58 -12.42
N ALA A 379 8.90 24.87 -12.67
CA ALA A 379 8.35 26.22 -12.67
C ALA A 379 8.50 26.92 -11.31
N HIS A 380 8.48 26.14 -10.21
CA HIS A 380 8.70 26.63 -8.85
C HIS A 380 10.18 26.77 -8.48
N GLY A 381 11.12 26.43 -9.38
CA GLY A 381 12.57 26.48 -9.13
C GLY A 381 13.12 25.32 -8.31
N LEU A 382 12.35 24.25 -8.17
CA LEU A 382 12.79 22.98 -7.55
C LEU A 382 13.47 22.08 -8.59
N GLN A 383 14.27 21.14 -8.11
CA GLN A 383 14.77 20.05 -8.92
C GLN A 383 13.59 19.14 -9.35
N GLU A 384 13.68 18.54 -10.54
CA GLU A 384 12.70 17.56 -11.01
C GLU A 384 12.51 16.41 -10.00
N PRO A 385 11.26 15.99 -9.76
CA PRO A 385 11.00 14.80 -8.97
C PRO A 385 11.65 13.56 -9.59
N THR A 386 12.08 12.62 -8.74
CA THR A 386 12.60 11.34 -9.19
C THR A 386 11.65 10.20 -8.82
N PHE A 387 11.55 9.23 -9.72
CA PHE A 387 10.72 8.04 -9.57
C PHE A 387 11.62 6.81 -9.56
N ALA A 388 11.39 5.89 -8.61
CA ALA A 388 12.18 4.66 -8.48
C ALA A 388 11.27 3.46 -8.16
N LEU A 389 11.71 2.28 -8.57
CA LEU A 389 11.18 0.99 -8.15
C LEU A 389 12.21 0.33 -7.23
N THR A 390 11.84 0.16 -5.97
CA THR A 390 12.64 -0.53 -4.96
C THR A 390 11.77 -1.64 -4.33
N ASP A 391 11.46 -1.58 -3.04
CA ASP A 391 10.44 -2.43 -2.39
C ASP A 391 9.00 -1.92 -2.63
N GLY A 392 8.78 -1.23 -3.74
CA GLY A 392 7.57 -0.55 -4.16
C GLY A 392 7.92 0.63 -5.06
N PHE A 393 6.92 1.45 -5.39
CA PHE A 393 7.12 2.68 -6.16
C PHE A 393 7.40 3.85 -5.23
N VAL A 394 8.49 4.57 -5.49
CA VAL A 394 8.93 5.71 -4.68
C VAL A 394 8.95 6.99 -5.51
N THR A 395 8.23 8.02 -5.05
CA THR A 395 8.32 9.38 -5.56
C THR A 395 9.16 10.22 -4.59
N THR A 396 10.21 10.86 -5.10
CA THR A 396 11.06 11.79 -4.34
C THR A 396 10.93 13.18 -4.91
N ILE A 397 10.56 14.14 -4.06
CA ILE A 397 10.44 15.57 -4.37
C ILE A 397 11.51 16.30 -3.55
N TRP A 398 12.43 16.96 -4.25
CA TRP A 398 13.54 17.68 -3.62
C TRP A 398 13.08 19.01 -3.04
N ARG A 399 13.57 19.35 -1.84
CA ARG A 399 13.24 20.59 -1.12
C ARG A 399 14.30 21.66 -1.34
N LYS A 400 13.85 22.90 -1.31
CA LYS A 400 14.69 24.09 -1.20
C LYS A 400 14.04 25.01 -0.15
N PRO A 401 14.35 24.85 1.14
CA PRO A 401 13.62 25.50 2.23
C PRO A 401 13.53 27.02 2.15
N GLY A 402 14.49 27.69 1.50
CA GLY A 402 14.46 29.16 1.27
C GLY A 402 13.50 29.66 0.19
N LEU A 403 13.03 28.73 -0.69
CA LEU A 403 12.33 29.11 -1.93
C LEU A 403 10.96 29.77 -1.67
N ALA A 404 10.27 29.39 -0.60
CA ALA A 404 9.00 30.00 -0.23
C ALA A 404 9.15 31.54 -0.01
N LEU A 405 10.26 31.97 0.57
CA LEU A 405 10.56 33.37 0.80
C LEU A 405 10.91 34.12 -0.50
N GLU A 406 11.57 33.45 -1.44
CA GLU A 406 11.92 34.00 -2.75
C GLU A 406 10.68 34.29 -3.61
N HIS A 407 9.60 33.48 -3.47
CA HIS A 407 8.37 33.63 -4.27
C HIS A 407 7.41 34.72 -3.78
N VAL A 408 7.53 35.21 -2.56
CA VAL A 408 6.54 36.10 -1.92
C VAL A 408 6.91 37.58 -1.98
N GLY A 409 8.07 37.93 -2.47
CA GLY A 409 8.41 39.35 -2.62
C GLY A 409 9.88 39.59 -2.87
N GLY A 410 10.16 40.35 -3.93
CA GLY A 410 11.48 40.69 -4.37
C GLY A 410 12.41 41.15 -3.24
N GLU A 411 13.68 40.81 -3.42
CA GLU A 411 14.79 41.17 -2.57
C GLU A 411 14.72 40.75 -1.10
N ILE A 412 14.76 39.44 -0.87
CA ILE A 412 15.29 38.91 0.38
C ILE A 412 16.71 38.40 0.09
N GLN A 413 17.69 39.21 0.49
CA GLN A 413 19.09 38.78 0.55
C GLN A 413 19.18 37.43 1.26
N GLN A 414 19.90 36.48 0.65
CA GLN A 414 20.24 35.21 1.23
C GLN A 414 20.62 35.36 2.69
N VAL A 415 19.74 34.84 3.54
CA VAL A 415 20.06 34.64 4.95
C VAL A 415 20.12 33.15 5.17
N THR A 416 21.33 32.65 5.26
CA THR A 416 21.67 31.35 5.84
C THR A 416 20.80 31.05 7.04
N GLU A 417 20.30 29.83 7.05
CA GLU A 417 19.48 29.17 8.09
C GLU A 417 19.78 29.66 9.52
N GLN A 418 18.69 29.88 10.27
CA GLN A 418 18.64 29.87 11.75
C GLN A 418 18.90 31.16 12.52
N VAL A 419 18.95 32.34 11.98
CA VAL A 419 19.12 33.52 12.80
C VAL A 419 17.86 34.40 12.81
N THR A 420 17.06 34.33 13.90
CA THR A 420 15.92 35.22 14.11
C THR A 420 16.39 36.69 14.16
N GLU A 421 15.49 37.64 13.85
CA GLU A 421 15.79 39.09 13.94
C GLU A 421 16.39 39.47 15.31
N GLN A 422 15.90 38.84 16.37
CA GLN A 422 16.41 38.97 17.74
C GLN A 422 17.87 38.54 17.87
N VAL A 423 18.22 37.40 17.30
CA VAL A 423 19.61 36.92 17.33
C VAL A 423 20.52 37.81 16.49
N ARG A 424 20.05 38.33 15.35
CA ARG A 424 20.81 39.31 14.56
C ARG A 424 21.10 40.58 15.31
N LEU A 425 20.10 41.13 16.02
CA LEU A 425 20.29 42.30 16.88
C LEU A 425 21.33 42.03 17.96
N LEU A 426 21.27 40.83 18.58
CA LEU A 426 22.26 40.42 19.57
C LEU A 426 23.68 40.33 18.97
N LEU A 427 23.83 39.68 17.79
CA LEU A 427 25.14 39.55 17.14
C LEU A 427 25.76 40.92 16.77
N LYS A 428 24.97 41.90 16.34
CA LYS A 428 25.46 43.27 16.06
C LYS A 428 26.07 43.95 17.27
N VAL A 429 25.55 43.66 18.48
CA VAL A 429 26.01 44.33 19.72
C VAL A 429 26.96 43.46 20.53
N ALA A 430 27.14 42.20 20.20
CA ALA A 430 28.00 41.26 20.94
C ALA A 430 29.49 41.33 20.51
N VAL A 431 29.95 42.46 20.10
CA VAL A 431 31.37 42.66 19.73
C VAL A 431 32.23 42.69 21.00
N GLY A 432 33.28 41.84 21.05
CA GLY A 432 34.11 41.66 22.22
C GLY A 432 33.44 40.77 23.30
N GLU A 433 34.04 40.76 24.49
CA GLU A 433 33.49 40.01 25.64
C GLU A 433 32.55 40.87 26.46
N LYS A 434 31.27 40.52 26.53
CA LYS A 434 30.23 41.27 27.25
C LYS A 434 29.47 40.38 28.22
N THR A 435 29.11 40.94 29.34
CA THR A 435 28.19 40.35 30.30
C THR A 435 26.77 40.28 29.78
N ARG A 436 25.92 39.45 30.37
CA ARG A 436 24.49 39.40 30.03
C ARG A 436 23.81 40.72 30.19
N ALA A 437 24.15 41.50 31.24
CA ALA A 437 23.55 42.80 31.53
C ALA A 437 23.92 43.85 30.45
N GLU A 438 25.18 43.88 30.01
CA GLU A 438 25.64 44.74 28.94
C GLU A 438 24.99 44.42 27.59
N LEU A 439 24.84 43.14 27.26
CA LEU A 439 24.15 42.71 26.05
C LEU A 439 22.66 43.09 26.09
N MET A 440 21.99 42.90 27.22
CA MET A 440 20.59 43.30 27.40
C MET A 440 20.40 44.80 27.25
N ALA A 441 21.27 45.60 27.84
CA ALA A 441 21.24 47.04 27.72
C ALA A 441 21.47 47.53 26.30
N ALA A 442 22.42 46.89 25.56
CA ALA A 442 22.75 47.22 24.17
C ALA A 442 21.62 46.88 23.19
N VAL A 443 20.80 45.87 23.50
CA VAL A 443 19.60 45.49 22.69
C VAL A 443 18.35 46.27 23.16
N GLY A 444 18.44 47.08 24.24
CA GLY A 444 17.31 47.85 24.76
C GLY A 444 16.28 47.09 25.56
N LEU A 445 16.63 45.91 26.12
CA LEU A 445 15.72 45.03 26.84
C LEU A 445 15.87 45.14 28.37
N LYS A 446 14.72 45.20 29.06
CA LYS A 446 14.66 45.21 30.54
C LYS A 446 14.33 43.82 31.12
N SER A 447 13.69 42.95 30.36
CA SER A 447 13.26 41.60 30.82
C SER A 447 14.36 40.56 30.60
N ARG A 448 14.92 40.05 31.70
CA ARG A 448 15.97 39.01 31.69
C ARG A 448 15.48 37.69 31.09
N VAL A 449 14.23 37.33 31.36
CA VAL A 449 13.60 36.08 30.85
C VAL A 449 13.41 36.18 29.32
N ASN A 450 12.89 37.31 28.84
CA ASN A 450 12.70 37.54 27.40
C ASN A 450 14.04 37.53 26.65
N PHE A 451 15.05 38.18 27.21
CA PHE A 451 16.38 38.21 26.61
C PHE A 451 17.04 36.81 26.55
N SER A 452 16.98 36.03 27.66
CA SER A 452 17.52 34.67 27.65
C SER A 452 16.84 33.79 26.63
N ARG A 453 15.51 33.74 26.66
CA ARG A 453 14.73 32.81 25.83
C ARG A 453 14.74 33.12 24.33
N ASN A 454 14.69 34.40 23.94
CA ASN A 454 14.48 34.80 22.55
C ASN A 454 15.74 35.35 21.85
N TYR A 455 16.81 35.65 22.62
CA TYR A 455 18.05 36.20 22.05
C TYR A 455 19.27 35.33 22.39
N LEU A 456 19.54 35.06 23.66
CA LEU A 456 20.78 34.45 24.09
C LEU A 456 20.83 32.94 23.85
N GLU A 457 19.81 32.21 24.31
CA GLU A 457 19.74 30.75 24.18
C GLU A 457 19.71 30.28 22.72
N PRO A 458 18.96 30.89 21.81
CA PRO A 458 19.01 30.55 20.39
C PRO A 458 20.36 30.83 19.75
N ALA A 459 21.04 31.92 20.16
CA ALA A 459 22.38 32.28 19.65
C ALA A 459 23.45 31.30 20.15
N LEU A 460 23.35 30.84 21.39
CA LEU A 460 24.21 29.78 21.96
C LEU A 460 23.96 28.41 21.31
N ALA A 461 22.69 28.04 21.13
CA ALA A 461 22.31 26.79 20.48
C ALA A 461 22.75 26.70 19.02
N ALA A 462 22.73 27.84 18.30
CA ALA A 462 23.26 27.96 16.94
C ALA A 462 24.80 28.00 16.88
N GLY A 463 25.46 28.09 18.03
CA GLY A 463 26.93 28.20 18.11
C GLY A 463 27.47 29.51 17.54
N LEU A 464 26.68 30.58 17.54
CA LEU A 464 27.06 31.94 17.04
C LEU A 464 27.70 32.80 18.15
N ILE A 465 27.38 32.49 19.39
CA ILE A 465 27.97 33.08 20.60
C ILE A 465 28.41 31.94 21.50
N GLU A 466 29.52 32.16 22.23
CA GLU A 466 30.00 31.21 23.21
C GLU A 466 30.16 31.85 24.60
N MET A 467 30.12 31.01 25.63
CA MET A 467 30.38 31.41 27.03
C MET A 467 31.86 31.41 27.29
N THR A 468 32.36 32.43 27.97
CA THR A 468 33.77 32.48 28.37
C THR A 468 34.07 31.49 29.52
N LEU A 469 33.08 31.13 30.33
CA LEU A 469 33.17 30.16 31.40
C LEU A 469 32.08 29.07 31.23
N PRO A 470 32.21 28.14 30.24
CA PRO A 470 31.15 27.17 29.94
C PRO A 470 30.90 26.15 31.09
N ASN A 471 31.90 25.86 31.89
CA ASN A 471 31.77 24.95 33.04
C ASN A 471 31.10 25.63 34.26
N SER A 472 30.88 26.95 34.23
CA SER A 472 30.25 27.71 35.30
C SER A 472 29.25 28.73 34.72
N PRO A 473 28.15 28.32 34.07
CA PRO A 473 27.26 29.16 33.32
C PRO A 473 26.55 30.23 34.15
N ASN A 474 26.43 30.00 35.46
CA ASN A 474 25.77 30.93 36.40
C ASN A 474 26.80 31.85 37.17
N SER A 475 28.05 31.86 36.77
CA SER A 475 29.07 32.72 37.41
C SER A 475 28.71 34.18 37.28
N PRO A 476 28.88 35.03 38.30
CA PRO A 476 28.71 36.46 38.21
C PRO A 476 29.64 37.14 37.19
N THR A 477 30.75 36.51 36.89
CA THR A 477 31.75 36.98 35.92
C THR A 477 31.60 36.37 34.53
N GLN A 478 30.52 35.59 34.28
CA GLN A 478 30.24 35.01 32.97
C GLN A 478 30.08 36.10 31.91
N LYS A 479 30.85 36.01 30.83
CA LYS A 479 30.73 36.83 29.64
C LYS A 479 30.44 36.00 28.40
N TYR A 480 30.02 36.64 27.37
CA TYR A 480 29.67 36.05 26.06
C TYR A 480 30.44 36.77 24.96
N ARG A 481 30.90 35.98 23.97
CA ARG A 481 31.59 36.52 22.79
C ARG A 481 31.14 35.83 21.53
N LEU A 482 31.37 36.49 20.38
CA LEU A 482 31.10 35.91 19.07
C LEU A 482 32.05 34.73 18.79
N THR A 483 31.56 33.71 18.10
CA THR A 483 32.38 32.62 17.57
C THR A 483 32.82 32.91 16.14
N ASP A 484 33.79 32.17 15.61
CA ASP A 484 34.21 32.30 14.19
C ASP A 484 33.06 32.03 13.19
N LYS A 485 32.03 31.29 13.61
CA LYS A 485 30.82 31.07 12.81
C LYS A 485 29.91 32.28 12.67
N SER A 486 30.05 33.26 13.56
CA SER A 486 29.27 34.49 13.55
C SER A 486 29.86 35.60 12.67
N VAL A 487 31.09 35.44 12.19
CA VAL A 487 31.75 36.36 11.29
C VAL A 487 31.29 36.08 9.87
N LEU A 488 30.18 36.73 9.46
CA LEU A 488 29.76 36.79 8.04
C LEU A 488 30.82 37.52 7.23
N PRO A 489 31.12 37.12 5.99
CA PRO A 489 32.06 37.84 5.15
C PRO A 489 31.51 39.26 4.86
N VAL A 490 32.10 40.25 5.47
CA VAL A 490 31.91 41.67 5.11
C VAL A 490 32.38 41.82 3.68
N GLN A 491 31.51 42.34 2.81
CA GLN A 491 31.76 42.72 1.43
C GLN A 491 33.11 43.43 1.29
N ARG A 492 34.00 42.84 0.49
CA ARG A 492 35.04 43.62 -0.17
C ARG A 492 34.37 44.49 -1.24
N SER A 493 34.12 45.75 -0.92
CA SER A 493 33.83 46.81 -1.90
C SER A 493 34.99 46.89 -2.88
N LYS A 494 34.68 46.77 -4.16
CA LYS A 494 35.62 47.07 -5.25
C LYS A 494 36.17 48.49 -5.12
N GLN A 495 37.48 48.59 -5.15
CA GLN A 495 38.17 49.66 -5.85
C GLN A 495 38.48 49.21 -7.28
#